data_b7093a8b4bd0b2f446622a01fd1843bf
#
_entry.id   b7093a8b4bd0b2f446622a01fd1843bf
#
_cell.length_a   1.000
_cell.length_b   1.000
_cell.length_c   1.000
_cell.angle_alpha   90.00
_cell.angle_beta   90.00
_cell.angle_gamma   90.00
#
_symmetry.space_group_name_H-M   'P 1'
#
loop_
_entity.id
_entity.type
_entity.pdbx_description
1 polymer ?
#
loop_
_entity_poly.entity_id
_entity_poly.type
_entity_poly.pdbx_seq_one_letter_code
_entity_poly.pdbx_strand_id
1 'polypeptide(L)'
;MGFRFNDELLLSEADRNLANTSYPNVYFALDHPELREEFVRVDALANRSKKVSRWVGCAALVFATLSLLTFPFALMLQGVLTDNEISDDLMLALGILGASFGLLALIFGNLGLGFGRVKRGWLQKRLITERLRQWHAQHLIAHAAEIATVANSAEDRSAWLAKRALSFARFKRSFIDQIGSEYTKYTNASAAAYSGQSIINPNETGDFWIDKDWAKSAAKRVDESQANVLNELYQAVEETRIRGQIQYTNYVLSSDAKFWSSPAKQLHILGNLSYVLVVFSFVANFVALIGAIWEGVQGAPVPVSWEIMSSLAIAFAILAVGARAMLEGLRPQRETRRMQFYAAAINHAGNRFESARTHAKRIEAAAMLERASYDEMVEFISSNERARFVL
;
A
#
# COMPACT_ATOMS: atom_id res chain seq x y z
N MET A 1 -27.41 7.82 1.74
CA MET A 1 -26.30 6.83 1.77
C MET A 1 -25.21 7.37 0.90
N GLY A 2 -23.99 7.54 1.39
CA GLY A 2 -22.86 8.01 0.58
C GLY A 2 -22.17 6.84 -0.13
N PHE A 3 -21.51 7.13 -1.24
CA PHE A 3 -20.65 6.17 -1.93
C PHE A 3 -19.50 5.72 -0.99
N ARG A 4 -19.07 4.46 -1.14
CA ARG A 4 -17.91 3.92 -0.42
C ARG A 4 -16.62 4.25 -1.18
N PHE A 5 -15.47 4.26 -0.50
CA PHE A 5 -14.19 4.33 -1.22
C PHE A 5 -14.06 3.10 -2.15
N ASN A 6 -13.60 3.27 -3.38
CA ASN A 6 -13.61 2.37 -4.55
C ASN A 6 -14.89 2.41 -5.40
N ASP A 7 -15.90 3.16 -5.02
CA ASP A 7 -17.16 3.25 -5.78
C ASP A 7 -17.03 4.12 -7.03
N GLU A 8 -15.90 4.78 -7.22
CA GLU A 8 -15.61 5.62 -8.39
C GLU A 8 -15.73 4.91 -9.74
N LEU A 9 -15.64 3.56 -9.75
CA LEU A 9 -15.83 2.73 -10.93
C LEU A 9 -17.16 1.97 -10.94
N LEU A 10 -18.05 2.29 -10.02
CA LEU A 10 -19.39 1.70 -9.87
C LEU A 10 -19.33 0.16 -9.86
N LEU A 11 -18.50 -0.40 -8.96
CA LEU A 11 -18.16 -1.82 -8.94
C LEU A 11 -19.36 -2.72 -8.62
N SER A 12 -20.21 -2.31 -7.67
CA SER A 12 -21.40 -3.08 -7.29
C SER A 12 -22.63 -2.67 -8.08
N GLU A 13 -23.63 -3.55 -8.14
CA GLU A 13 -24.93 -3.23 -8.73
C GLU A 13 -25.64 -2.12 -7.93
N ALA A 14 -25.50 -2.14 -6.61
CA ALA A 14 -26.06 -1.10 -5.75
C ALA A 14 -25.46 0.29 -6.07
N ASP A 15 -24.15 0.37 -6.34
CA ASP A 15 -23.49 1.62 -6.71
C ASP A 15 -23.99 2.12 -8.06
N ARG A 16 -24.17 1.23 -9.02
CA ARG A 16 -24.72 1.58 -10.34
C ARG A 16 -26.15 2.09 -10.25
N ASN A 17 -27.00 1.44 -9.49
CA ASN A 17 -28.38 1.85 -9.28
C ASN A 17 -28.44 3.20 -8.57
N LEU A 18 -27.60 3.42 -7.55
CA LEU A 18 -27.49 4.70 -6.86
C LEU A 18 -27.01 5.81 -7.81
N ALA A 19 -25.97 5.54 -8.61
CA ALA A 19 -25.45 6.51 -9.57
C ALA A 19 -26.48 6.85 -10.67
N ASN A 20 -27.19 5.86 -11.18
CA ASN A 20 -28.24 6.07 -12.17
C ASN A 20 -29.40 6.91 -11.63
N THR A 21 -29.73 6.74 -10.35
CA THR A 21 -30.81 7.51 -9.71
C THR A 21 -30.35 8.93 -9.36
N SER A 22 -29.10 9.09 -8.89
CA SER A 22 -28.56 10.38 -8.43
C SER A 22 -28.08 11.26 -9.59
N TYR A 23 -27.60 10.63 -10.68
CA TYR A 23 -26.94 11.30 -11.82
C TYR A 23 -27.48 10.79 -13.17
N PRO A 24 -28.80 10.87 -13.42
CA PRO A 24 -29.42 10.22 -14.59
C PRO A 24 -28.92 10.78 -15.93
N ASN A 25 -28.62 12.09 -15.99
CA ASN A 25 -28.18 12.72 -17.23
C ASN A 25 -26.74 12.40 -17.62
N VAL A 26 -25.89 12.01 -16.65
CA VAL A 26 -24.47 11.71 -16.89
C VAL A 26 -24.11 10.26 -16.58
N TYR A 27 -25.06 9.44 -16.12
CA TYR A 27 -24.82 8.02 -15.80
C TYR A 27 -24.17 7.25 -16.95
N PHE A 28 -24.56 7.52 -18.21
CA PHE A 28 -23.95 6.92 -19.40
C PHE A 28 -22.44 7.15 -19.48
N ALA A 29 -21.96 8.28 -18.98
CA ALA A 29 -20.56 8.61 -18.94
C ALA A 29 -19.84 7.99 -17.73
N LEU A 30 -20.52 7.92 -16.57
CA LEU A 30 -19.98 7.36 -15.34
C LEU A 30 -19.83 5.84 -15.42
N ASP A 31 -20.79 5.15 -16.03
CA ASP A 31 -20.73 3.69 -16.16
C ASP A 31 -19.83 3.27 -17.33
N HIS A 32 -18.75 2.56 -17.02
CA HIS A 32 -17.82 2.02 -18.02
C HIS A 32 -17.60 0.53 -17.79
N PRO A 33 -18.46 -0.34 -18.35
CA PRO A 33 -18.46 -1.78 -18.10
C PRO A 33 -17.12 -2.46 -18.41
N GLU A 34 -16.52 -2.16 -19.58
CA GLU A 34 -15.25 -2.76 -20.02
C GLU A 34 -14.08 -2.41 -19.07
N LEU A 35 -14.00 -1.15 -18.64
CA LEU A 35 -12.98 -0.70 -17.70
C LEU A 35 -13.18 -1.35 -16.34
N ARG A 36 -14.42 -1.44 -15.87
CA ARG A 36 -14.78 -2.08 -14.61
C ARG A 36 -14.39 -3.56 -14.60
N GLU A 37 -14.69 -4.29 -15.67
CA GLU A 37 -14.32 -5.70 -15.81
C GLU A 37 -12.80 -5.88 -15.75
N GLU A 38 -12.04 -5.07 -16.51
CA GLU A 38 -10.59 -5.11 -16.50
C GLU A 38 -10.02 -4.77 -15.11
N PHE A 39 -10.59 -3.76 -14.44
CA PHE A 39 -10.20 -3.37 -13.09
C PHE A 39 -10.41 -4.51 -12.09
N VAL A 40 -11.60 -5.10 -12.03
CA VAL A 40 -11.92 -6.19 -11.10
C VAL A 40 -10.99 -7.38 -11.32
N ARG A 41 -10.74 -7.75 -12.57
CA ARG A 41 -9.82 -8.83 -12.94
C ARG A 41 -8.40 -8.58 -12.43
N VAL A 42 -7.86 -7.38 -12.68
CA VAL A 42 -6.48 -7.04 -12.31
C VAL A 42 -6.33 -6.82 -10.80
N ASP A 43 -7.30 -6.18 -10.15
CA ASP A 43 -7.28 -5.90 -8.71
C ASP A 43 -7.34 -7.20 -7.88
N ALA A 44 -8.16 -8.18 -8.29
CA ALA A 44 -8.19 -9.49 -7.66
C ALA A 44 -6.82 -10.18 -7.70
N LEU A 45 -6.14 -10.13 -8.86
CA LEU A 45 -4.79 -10.68 -9.03
C LEU A 45 -3.75 -9.89 -8.23
N ALA A 46 -3.86 -8.57 -8.17
CA ALA A 46 -2.98 -7.71 -7.37
C ALA A 46 -3.09 -8.05 -5.88
N ASN A 47 -4.31 -8.15 -5.36
CA ASN A 47 -4.59 -8.48 -3.96
C ASN A 47 -4.08 -9.87 -3.58
N ARG A 48 -4.24 -10.87 -4.45
CA ARG A 48 -3.68 -12.22 -4.23
C ARG A 48 -2.15 -12.17 -4.17
N SER A 49 -1.52 -11.52 -5.13
CA SER A 49 -0.05 -11.40 -5.19
C SER A 49 0.52 -10.64 -3.97
N LYS A 50 -0.18 -9.59 -3.51
CA LYS A 50 0.15 -8.85 -2.28
C LYS A 50 0.14 -9.74 -1.04
N LYS A 51 -0.94 -10.54 -0.88
CA LYS A 51 -1.06 -11.48 0.26
C LYS A 51 0.08 -12.49 0.27
N VAL A 52 0.36 -13.11 -0.87
CA VAL A 52 1.45 -14.08 -1.01
C VAL A 52 2.81 -13.44 -0.68
N SER A 53 3.13 -12.29 -1.26
CA SER A 53 4.39 -11.59 -1.03
C SER A 53 4.60 -11.24 0.46
N ARG A 54 3.57 -10.72 1.13
CA ARG A 54 3.63 -10.41 2.56
C ARG A 54 3.77 -11.65 3.43
N TRP A 55 3.00 -12.69 3.13
CA TRP A 55 3.03 -13.92 3.91
C TRP A 55 4.40 -14.59 3.85
N VAL A 56 4.99 -14.66 2.66
CA VAL A 56 6.33 -15.24 2.46
C VAL A 56 7.39 -14.46 3.22
N GLY A 57 7.37 -13.11 3.15
CA GLY A 57 8.31 -12.28 3.90
C GLY A 57 8.16 -12.45 5.43
N CYS A 58 6.94 -12.45 5.94
CA CYS A 58 6.68 -12.69 7.36
C CYS A 58 7.10 -14.10 7.79
N ALA A 59 6.81 -15.13 6.99
CA ALA A 59 7.20 -16.51 7.29
C ALA A 59 8.72 -16.67 7.37
N ALA A 60 9.47 -16.08 6.43
CA ALA A 60 10.94 -16.09 6.46
C ALA A 60 11.48 -15.51 7.78
N LEU A 61 10.96 -14.34 8.21
CA LEU A 61 11.35 -13.70 9.46
C LEU A 61 10.98 -14.53 10.69
N VAL A 62 9.76 -15.08 10.73
CA VAL A 62 9.31 -15.91 11.86
C VAL A 62 10.17 -17.16 12.00
N PHE A 63 10.42 -17.89 10.91
CA PHE A 63 11.26 -19.09 10.97
C PHE A 63 12.72 -18.76 11.31
N ALA A 64 13.29 -17.65 10.82
CA ALA A 64 14.60 -17.21 11.21
C ALA A 64 14.69 -16.85 12.70
N THR A 65 13.69 -16.13 13.22
CA THR A 65 13.60 -15.80 14.64
C THR A 65 13.46 -17.05 15.50
N LEU A 66 12.61 -18.01 15.10
CA LEU A 66 12.46 -19.30 15.80
C LEU A 66 13.74 -20.11 15.79
N SER A 67 14.47 -20.15 14.66
CA SER A 67 15.77 -20.80 14.56
C SER A 67 16.77 -20.22 15.56
N LEU A 68 16.85 -18.90 15.67
CA LEU A 68 17.74 -18.23 16.61
C LEU A 68 17.33 -18.46 18.08
N LEU A 69 16.03 -18.57 18.37
CA LEU A 69 15.51 -18.80 19.71
C LEU A 69 15.78 -20.19 20.25
N THR A 70 16.08 -21.19 19.40
CA THR A 70 16.40 -22.54 19.89
C THR A 70 17.68 -22.55 20.73
N PHE A 71 18.64 -21.66 20.44
CA PHE A 71 19.89 -21.57 21.22
C PHE A 71 19.70 -21.10 22.66
N PRO A 72 19.10 -19.91 22.96
CA PRO A 72 18.86 -19.50 24.35
C PRO A 72 17.88 -20.44 25.08
N PHE A 73 16.96 -21.09 24.36
CA PHE A 73 16.07 -22.07 24.96
C PHE A 73 16.83 -23.34 25.41
N ALA A 74 17.79 -23.81 24.62
CA ALA A 74 18.66 -24.90 25.00
C ALA A 74 19.48 -24.56 26.24
N LEU A 75 20.09 -23.36 26.29
CA LEU A 75 20.85 -22.91 27.47
C LEU A 75 19.97 -22.80 28.73
N MET A 76 18.74 -22.30 28.57
CA MET A 76 17.79 -22.21 29.68
C MET A 76 17.41 -23.58 30.24
N LEU A 77 17.22 -24.57 29.38
CA LEU A 77 16.95 -25.95 29.81
C LEU A 77 18.14 -26.55 30.54
N GLN A 78 19.36 -26.31 30.08
CA GLN A 78 20.57 -26.74 30.81
C GLN A 78 20.68 -26.13 32.20
N GLY A 79 20.31 -24.85 32.36
CA GLY A 79 20.34 -24.18 33.68
C GLY A 79 19.23 -24.62 34.64
N VAL A 80 18.10 -25.12 34.12
CA VAL A 80 16.97 -25.58 34.95
C VAL A 80 17.12 -27.04 35.35
N LEU A 81 17.64 -27.87 34.48
CA LEU A 81 17.77 -29.32 34.63
C LEU A 81 19.22 -29.70 35.05
N THR A 82 19.64 -29.21 36.24
CA THR A 82 21.00 -29.37 36.77
C THR A 82 21.34 -30.80 37.19
N ASP A 83 20.41 -31.74 37.24
CA ASP A 83 20.65 -33.14 37.56
C ASP A 83 20.59 -34.05 36.35
N ASN A 84 21.74 -34.33 35.78
CA ASN A 84 22.21 -35.53 35.02
C ASN A 84 21.32 -36.14 33.90
N GLU A 85 20.15 -35.59 33.56
CA GLU A 85 19.25 -36.24 32.59
C GLU A 85 18.71 -35.31 31.49
N ILE A 86 19.44 -34.25 31.13
CA ILE A 86 19.18 -33.75 29.77
C ILE A 86 19.79 -34.78 28.86
N SER A 87 18.98 -35.71 28.36
CA SER A 87 19.46 -36.70 27.44
C SER A 87 20.07 -35.97 26.24
N ASP A 88 21.23 -36.42 25.80
CA ASP A 88 21.86 -35.92 24.54
C ASP A 88 20.86 -35.86 23.40
N ASP A 89 19.82 -36.69 23.48
CA ASP A 89 18.70 -36.77 22.57
C ASP A 89 17.86 -35.47 22.57
N LEU A 90 17.61 -34.80 23.72
CA LEU A 90 16.86 -33.56 23.77
C LEU A 90 17.65 -32.40 23.16
N MET A 91 18.96 -32.33 23.43
CA MET A 91 19.83 -31.31 22.83
C MET A 91 19.97 -31.53 21.33
N LEU A 92 20.09 -32.78 20.89
CA LEU A 92 20.07 -33.12 19.48
C LEU A 92 18.75 -32.74 18.82
N ALA A 93 17.60 -33.01 19.46
CA ALA A 93 16.28 -32.66 18.97
C ALA A 93 16.10 -31.14 18.83
N LEU A 94 16.57 -30.35 19.79
CA LEU A 94 16.55 -28.87 19.72
C LEU A 94 17.48 -28.36 18.60
N GLY A 95 18.64 -28.96 18.41
CA GLY A 95 19.55 -28.65 17.31
C GLY A 95 18.91 -28.93 15.93
N ILE A 96 18.27 -30.09 15.78
CA ILE A 96 17.55 -30.47 14.56
C ILE A 96 16.38 -29.51 14.32
N LEU A 97 15.63 -29.12 15.35
CA LEU A 97 14.51 -28.17 15.27
C LEU A 97 15.01 -26.80 14.81
N GLY A 98 16.08 -26.30 15.40
CA GLY A 98 16.70 -25.02 15.03
C GLY A 98 17.21 -25.03 13.59
N ALA A 99 17.90 -26.09 13.18
CA ALA A 99 18.37 -26.28 11.80
C ALA A 99 17.19 -26.35 10.81
N SER A 100 16.11 -27.04 11.18
CA SER A 100 14.88 -27.14 10.37
C SER A 100 14.23 -25.78 10.17
N PHE A 101 14.09 -24.98 11.22
CA PHE A 101 13.58 -23.62 11.11
C PHE A 101 14.52 -22.73 10.29
N GLY A 102 15.84 -22.86 10.45
CA GLY A 102 16.83 -22.16 9.64
C GLY A 102 16.71 -22.50 8.16
N LEU A 103 16.55 -23.79 7.84
CA LEU A 103 16.33 -24.25 6.47
C LEU A 103 15.01 -23.68 5.89
N LEU A 104 13.91 -23.69 6.66
CA LEU A 104 12.65 -23.08 6.25
C LEU A 104 12.82 -21.57 6.03
N ALA A 105 13.53 -20.87 6.91
CA ALA A 105 13.82 -19.45 6.73
C ALA A 105 14.59 -19.18 5.43
N LEU A 106 15.60 -20.00 5.12
CA LEU A 106 16.36 -19.92 3.86
C LEU A 106 15.47 -20.21 2.64
N ILE A 107 14.62 -21.24 2.72
CA ILE A 107 13.69 -21.57 1.64
C ILE A 107 12.75 -20.40 1.40
N PHE A 108 12.07 -19.87 2.42
CA PHE A 108 11.17 -18.72 2.28
C PHE A 108 11.92 -17.44 1.91
N GLY A 109 13.13 -17.22 2.42
CA GLY A 109 13.98 -16.09 2.06
C GLY A 109 14.43 -16.14 0.60
N ASN A 110 14.89 -17.30 0.12
CA ASN A 110 15.27 -17.52 -1.28
C ASN A 110 14.05 -17.54 -2.21
N LEU A 111 12.94 -18.13 -1.79
CA LEU A 111 11.66 -17.92 -2.43
C LEU A 111 11.36 -16.43 -2.44
N GLY A 112 11.63 -15.66 -1.41
CA GLY A 112 11.55 -14.19 -1.36
C GLY A 112 12.41 -13.52 -2.43
N LEU A 113 13.62 -13.99 -2.72
CA LEU A 113 14.46 -13.49 -3.81
C LEU A 113 13.93 -13.90 -5.20
N GLY A 114 13.47 -15.14 -5.36
CA GLY A 114 12.71 -15.60 -6.53
C GLY A 114 11.35 -14.91 -6.65
N PHE A 115 10.75 -14.54 -5.52
CA PHE A 115 9.52 -13.73 -5.38
C PHE A 115 9.72 -12.24 -5.66
N GLY A 116 10.92 -11.77 -5.93
CA GLY A 116 11.10 -10.48 -6.61
C GLY A 116 10.23 -10.40 -7.85
N ARG A 117 10.01 -11.53 -8.54
CA ARG A 117 9.04 -11.65 -9.65
C ARG A 117 7.59 -11.52 -9.18
N VAL A 118 7.19 -12.14 -8.07
CA VAL A 118 5.82 -12.05 -7.52
C VAL A 118 5.53 -10.65 -7.01
N LYS A 119 6.48 -10.05 -6.29
CA LYS A 119 6.40 -8.68 -5.82
C LYS A 119 6.31 -7.69 -6.98
N ARG A 120 7.20 -7.82 -7.97
CA ARG A 120 7.15 -7.00 -9.19
C ARG A 120 5.83 -7.18 -9.92
N GLY A 121 5.35 -8.41 -10.06
CA GLY A 121 4.05 -8.71 -10.65
C GLY A 121 2.87 -8.10 -9.86
N TRP A 122 2.96 -8.05 -8.53
CA TRP A 122 1.99 -7.33 -7.70
C TRP A 122 2.02 -5.83 -7.97
N LEU A 123 3.21 -5.20 -7.96
CA LEU A 123 3.35 -3.77 -8.17
C LEU A 123 2.93 -3.35 -9.58
N GLN A 124 3.23 -4.17 -10.60
CA GLN A 124 2.74 -3.95 -11.97
C GLN A 124 1.20 -3.96 -12.04
N LYS A 125 0.56 -4.95 -11.42
CA LYS A 125 -0.91 -5.02 -11.37
C LYS A 125 -1.51 -3.86 -10.58
N ARG A 126 -0.86 -3.44 -9.48
CA ARG A 126 -1.29 -2.25 -8.74
C ARG A 126 -1.15 -0.98 -9.58
N LEU A 127 -0.06 -0.85 -10.33
CA LEU A 127 0.11 0.25 -11.28
C LEU A 127 -1.03 0.27 -12.31
N ILE A 128 -1.40 -0.88 -12.87
CA ILE A 128 -2.53 -0.96 -13.81
C ILE A 128 -3.82 -0.49 -13.15
N THR A 129 -4.15 -0.98 -11.95
CA THR A 129 -5.40 -0.61 -11.26
C THR A 129 -5.49 0.88 -10.97
N GLU A 130 -4.40 1.51 -10.53
CA GLU A 130 -4.39 2.96 -10.28
C GLU A 130 -4.48 3.76 -11.60
N ARG A 131 -3.82 3.32 -12.66
CA ARG A 131 -3.91 3.99 -13.96
C ARG A 131 -5.28 3.83 -14.63
N LEU A 132 -5.98 2.72 -14.40
CA LEU A 132 -7.38 2.56 -14.82
C LEU A 132 -8.31 3.58 -14.13
N ARG A 133 -8.15 3.77 -12.81
CA ARG A 133 -8.90 4.79 -12.06
C ARG A 133 -8.60 6.20 -12.58
N GLN A 134 -7.31 6.51 -12.76
CA GLN A 134 -6.89 7.80 -13.30
C GLN A 134 -7.41 8.01 -14.72
N TRP A 135 -7.36 6.99 -15.58
CA TRP A 135 -7.89 7.09 -16.93
C TRP A 135 -9.37 7.46 -16.91
N HIS A 136 -10.15 6.79 -16.06
CA HIS A 136 -11.59 7.07 -15.94
C HIS A 136 -11.85 8.50 -15.50
N ALA A 137 -11.26 8.94 -14.39
CA ALA A 137 -11.44 10.28 -13.86
C ALA A 137 -10.94 11.37 -14.84
N GLN A 138 -9.75 11.19 -15.41
CA GLN A 138 -9.19 12.13 -16.39
C GLN A 138 -10.02 12.21 -17.65
N HIS A 139 -10.57 11.08 -18.12
CA HIS A 139 -11.43 11.06 -19.30
C HIS A 139 -12.74 11.82 -19.06
N LEU A 140 -13.38 11.63 -17.90
CA LEU A 140 -14.58 12.39 -17.52
C LEU A 140 -14.32 13.89 -17.47
N ILE A 141 -13.22 14.29 -16.86
CA ILE A 141 -12.85 15.70 -16.68
C ILE A 141 -12.48 16.34 -18.02
N ALA A 142 -11.65 15.63 -18.83
CA ALA A 142 -11.20 16.13 -20.13
C ALA A 142 -12.36 16.31 -21.12
N HIS A 143 -13.37 15.47 -21.05
CA HIS A 143 -14.54 15.49 -21.94
C HIS A 143 -15.82 16.05 -21.28
N ALA A 144 -15.72 16.74 -20.14
CA ALA A 144 -16.87 17.22 -19.40
C ALA A 144 -17.84 18.08 -20.25
N ALA A 145 -17.33 19.03 -21.02
CA ALA A 145 -18.13 19.85 -21.91
C ALA A 145 -18.78 19.04 -23.06
N GLU A 146 -18.07 18.04 -23.59
CA GLU A 146 -18.59 17.15 -24.63
C GLU A 146 -19.71 16.26 -24.05
N ILE A 147 -19.52 15.69 -22.86
CA ILE A 147 -20.54 14.92 -22.14
C ILE A 147 -21.81 15.75 -21.94
N ALA A 148 -21.66 17.00 -21.49
CA ALA A 148 -22.81 17.89 -21.31
C ALA A 148 -23.55 18.19 -22.62
N THR A 149 -22.84 18.27 -23.74
CA THR A 149 -23.43 18.49 -25.06
C THR A 149 -24.25 17.30 -25.54
N VAL A 150 -23.71 16.08 -25.38
CA VAL A 150 -24.34 14.86 -25.93
C VAL A 150 -25.42 14.27 -25.02
N ALA A 151 -25.55 14.74 -23.79
CA ALA A 151 -26.42 14.16 -22.78
C ALA A 151 -27.91 14.12 -23.18
N ASN A 152 -28.37 15.05 -24.01
CA ASN A 152 -29.77 15.19 -24.40
C ASN A 152 -30.16 14.38 -25.64
N SER A 153 -29.21 13.80 -26.37
CA SER A 153 -29.45 13.01 -27.58
C SER A 153 -28.98 11.58 -27.41
N ALA A 154 -29.86 10.60 -27.67
CA ALA A 154 -29.49 9.19 -27.59
C ALA A 154 -28.47 8.77 -28.67
N GLU A 155 -28.57 9.37 -29.86
CA GLU A 155 -27.64 9.12 -30.97
C GLU A 155 -26.26 9.67 -30.65
N ASP A 156 -26.16 10.93 -30.18
CA ASP A 156 -24.90 11.57 -29.81
C ASP A 156 -24.22 10.86 -28.63
N ARG A 157 -25.02 10.40 -27.63
CA ARG A 157 -24.51 9.56 -26.54
C ARG A 157 -23.88 8.26 -27.07
N SER A 158 -24.56 7.60 -28.01
CA SER A 158 -24.04 6.35 -28.60
C SER A 158 -22.74 6.59 -29.35
N ALA A 159 -22.64 7.66 -30.14
CA ALA A 159 -21.43 8.06 -30.85
C ALA A 159 -20.27 8.37 -29.88
N TRP A 160 -20.59 9.10 -28.77
CA TRP A 160 -19.60 9.41 -27.74
C TRP A 160 -19.11 8.14 -27.02
N LEU A 161 -20.00 7.20 -26.68
CA LEU A 161 -19.64 5.91 -26.07
C LEU A 161 -18.71 5.09 -26.99
N ALA A 162 -18.96 5.06 -28.29
CA ALA A 162 -18.09 4.41 -29.26
C ALA A 162 -16.70 5.05 -29.29
N LYS A 163 -16.63 6.40 -29.27
CA LYS A 163 -15.37 7.14 -29.21
C LYS A 163 -14.60 6.85 -27.91
N ARG A 164 -15.30 6.78 -26.77
CA ARG A 164 -14.73 6.40 -25.47
C ARG A 164 -14.14 5.00 -25.50
N ALA A 165 -14.86 4.03 -26.05
CA ALA A 165 -14.39 2.65 -26.18
C ALA A 165 -13.12 2.55 -27.02
N LEU A 166 -13.02 3.30 -28.15
CA LEU A 166 -11.80 3.37 -28.94
C LEU A 166 -10.62 4.00 -28.20
N SER A 167 -10.89 5.05 -27.39
CA SER A 167 -9.87 5.69 -26.55
C SER A 167 -9.37 4.72 -25.47
N PHE A 168 -10.27 4.00 -24.82
CA PHE A 168 -9.92 2.98 -23.82
C PHE A 168 -9.13 1.82 -24.43
N ALA A 169 -9.53 1.31 -25.58
CA ALA A 169 -8.81 0.26 -26.30
C ALA A 169 -7.37 0.70 -26.70
N ARG A 170 -7.20 1.99 -27.04
CA ARG A 170 -5.88 2.57 -27.32
C ARG A 170 -5.03 2.63 -26.05
N PHE A 171 -5.59 3.11 -24.95
CA PHE A 171 -4.92 3.13 -23.65
C PHE A 171 -4.52 1.71 -23.21
N LYS A 172 -5.40 0.74 -23.35
CA LYS A 172 -5.12 -0.67 -23.01
C LYS A 172 -3.91 -1.19 -23.76
N ARG A 173 -3.86 -1.00 -25.07
CA ARG A 173 -2.72 -1.43 -25.92
C ARG A 173 -1.41 -0.72 -25.60
N SER A 174 -1.45 0.59 -25.34
CA SER A 174 -0.24 1.38 -25.12
C SER A 174 0.33 1.25 -23.71
N PHE A 175 -0.51 0.96 -22.71
CA PHE A 175 -0.11 0.93 -21.32
C PHE A 175 -0.21 -0.47 -20.70
N ILE A 176 -1.39 -1.09 -20.73
CA ILE A 176 -1.62 -2.37 -20.03
C ILE A 176 -0.83 -3.50 -20.68
N ASP A 177 -0.87 -3.60 -22.01
CA ASP A 177 -0.17 -4.65 -22.75
C ASP A 177 1.36 -4.45 -22.71
N GLN A 178 1.82 -3.23 -22.40
CA GLN A 178 3.23 -2.88 -22.29
C GLN A 178 3.69 -2.64 -20.85
N ILE A 179 2.95 -3.15 -19.87
CA ILE A 179 3.18 -2.85 -18.44
C ILE A 179 4.61 -3.11 -17.98
N GLY A 180 5.33 -4.06 -18.57
CA GLY A 180 6.71 -4.37 -18.21
C GLY A 180 7.68 -3.21 -18.46
N SER A 181 7.57 -2.57 -19.63
CA SER A 181 8.36 -1.39 -20.00
C SER A 181 7.90 -0.14 -19.24
N GLU A 182 6.58 0.06 -19.13
CA GLU A 182 6.00 1.15 -18.38
C GLU A 182 6.44 1.11 -16.90
N TYR A 183 6.31 -0.04 -16.24
CA TYR A 183 6.79 -0.21 -14.88
C TYR A 183 8.26 0.18 -14.69
N THR A 184 9.12 -0.15 -15.65
CA THR A 184 10.54 0.20 -15.60
C THR A 184 10.76 1.72 -15.66
N LYS A 185 9.95 2.45 -16.43
CA LYS A 185 9.99 3.93 -16.44
C LYS A 185 9.69 4.49 -15.04
N TYR A 186 8.64 4.02 -14.37
CA TYR A 186 8.27 4.49 -13.02
C TYR A 186 9.34 4.18 -11.97
N THR A 187 10.00 3.02 -12.03
CA THR A 187 11.06 2.66 -11.09
C THR A 187 12.34 3.47 -11.33
N ASN A 188 12.70 3.75 -12.59
CA ASN A 188 13.85 4.57 -12.94
C ASN A 188 13.63 6.05 -12.59
N ALA A 189 12.45 6.58 -12.86
CA ALA A 189 12.07 7.94 -12.51
C ALA A 189 12.20 8.20 -11.00
N SER A 190 11.78 7.24 -10.18
CA SER A 190 11.92 7.33 -8.73
C SER A 190 13.37 7.24 -8.26
N ALA A 191 14.24 6.50 -8.97
CA ALA A 191 15.66 6.43 -8.65
C ALA A 191 16.36 7.79 -8.93
N ALA A 192 16.00 8.46 -10.03
CA ALA A 192 16.50 9.78 -10.37
C ALA A 192 16.07 10.87 -9.37
N ALA A 193 14.81 10.83 -8.91
CA ALA A 193 14.31 11.75 -7.89
C ALA A 193 15.05 11.61 -6.55
N TYR A 194 15.49 10.41 -6.18
CA TYR A 194 16.28 10.17 -4.96
C TYR A 194 17.75 10.59 -5.07
N SER A 195 18.30 10.66 -6.28
CA SER A 195 19.69 11.10 -6.48
C SER A 195 19.87 12.63 -6.49
N GLY A 196 18.82 13.38 -6.15
CA GLY A 196 18.84 14.86 -6.18
C GLY A 196 18.79 15.44 -7.60
N GLN A 197 18.70 14.59 -8.61
CA GLN A 197 18.43 15.02 -9.98
C GLN A 197 16.93 15.30 -10.09
N SER A 198 16.64 16.54 -10.39
CA SER A 198 15.35 17.16 -10.71
C SER A 198 14.12 16.26 -10.56
N ILE A 199 13.23 16.65 -9.66
CA ILE A 199 11.83 16.23 -9.66
C ILE A 199 11.35 16.27 -11.11
N ILE A 200 10.90 15.12 -11.63
CA ILE A 200 10.39 14.99 -12.98
C ILE A 200 9.43 16.13 -13.23
N ASN A 201 9.80 17.02 -14.16
CA ASN A 201 8.89 18.08 -14.57
C ASN A 201 7.68 17.40 -15.23
N PRO A 202 6.48 17.50 -14.66
CA PRO A 202 5.30 16.82 -15.15
C PRO A 202 4.93 17.22 -16.58
N ASN A 203 5.41 18.36 -17.03
CA ASN A 203 5.23 18.82 -18.39
C ASN A 203 6.19 18.16 -19.40
N GLU A 204 7.28 17.55 -18.93
CA GLU A 204 8.29 16.90 -19.77
C GLU A 204 8.06 15.38 -19.90
N THR A 205 7.48 14.73 -18.90
CA THR A 205 7.08 13.33 -19.03
C THR A 205 5.61 13.29 -19.46
N GLY A 206 5.34 13.08 -20.70
CA GLY A 206 3.99 12.97 -21.27
C GLY A 206 3.11 11.84 -20.70
N ASP A 207 3.50 11.28 -19.55
CA ASP A 207 2.92 10.07 -18.95
C ASP A 207 1.85 10.37 -17.88
N PHE A 208 1.77 11.61 -17.40
CA PHE A 208 0.78 11.98 -16.39
C PHE A 208 -0.63 12.04 -16.99
N TRP A 209 -0.80 12.83 -18.03
CA TRP A 209 -2.06 12.93 -18.76
C TRP A 209 -2.16 11.81 -19.79
N ILE A 210 -3.17 10.99 -19.65
CA ILE A 210 -3.46 9.91 -20.59
C ILE A 210 -4.03 10.48 -21.89
N ASP A 211 -4.80 11.57 -21.77
CA ASP A 211 -5.30 12.34 -22.92
C ASP A 211 -4.51 13.65 -23.04
N LYS A 212 -3.71 13.75 -24.11
CA LYS A 212 -2.87 14.94 -24.38
C LYS A 212 -3.67 16.20 -24.75
N ASP A 213 -4.94 16.03 -25.14
CA ASP A 213 -5.82 17.12 -25.54
C ASP A 213 -6.68 17.68 -24.39
N TRP A 214 -6.48 17.17 -23.15
CA TRP A 214 -7.27 17.60 -22.01
C TRP A 214 -7.28 19.11 -21.80
N ALA A 215 -6.16 19.81 -21.98
CA ALA A 215 -6.05 21.26 -21.83
C ALA A 215 -6.88 22.03 -22.85
N LYS A 216 -6.96 21.51 -24.09
CA LYS A 216 -7.80 22.09 -25.15
C LYS A 216 -9.28 21.88 -24.84
N SER A 217 -9.64 20.72 -24.31
CA SER A 217 -11.01 20.41 -23.89
C SER A 217 -11.46 21.26 -22.72
N ALA A 218 -10.56 21.50 -21.76
CA ALA A 218 -10.80 22.37 -20.59
C ALA A 218 -11.07 23.82 -20.97
N ALA A 219 -10.59 24.31 -22.09
CA ALA A 219 -10.79 25.66 -22.58
C ALA A 219 -12.12 25.86 -23.37
N LYS A 220 -12.86 24.78 -23.65
CA LYS A 220 -14.15 24.87 -24.35
C LYS A 220 -15.16 25.65 -23.53
N ARG A 221 -15.86 26.58 -24.17
CA ARG A 221 -17.01 27.27 -23.57
C ARG A 221 -18.18 26.30 -23.47
N VAL A 222 -18.87 26.34 -22.36
CA VAL A 222 -20.07 25.54 -22.09
C VAL A 222 -21.26 26.51 -22.13
N ASP A 223 -22.30 26.16 -22.87
CA ASP A 223 -23.51 26.94 -22.95
C ASP A 223 -24.35 26.83 -21.67
N GLU A 224 -25.14 27.86 -21.34
CA GLU A 224 -26.00 27.85 -20.15
C GLU A 224 -26.97 26.65 -20.15
N SER A 225 -27.46 26.23 -21.32
CA SER A 225 -28.35 25.07 -21.45
C SER A 225 -27.69 23.74 -20.99
N GLN A 226 -26.37 23.68 -20.99
CA GLN A 226 -25.57 22.50 -20.57
C GLN A 226 -25.12 22.59 -19.12
N ALA A 227 -25.31 23.73 -18.47
CA ALA A 227 -24.81 24.00 -17.12
C ALA A 227 -25.34 23.00 -16.08
N ASN A 228 -26.58 22.55 -16.19
CA ASN A 228 -27.19 21.60 -15.26
C ASN A 228 -26.55 20.22 -15.37
N VAL A 229 -26.34 19.71 -16.58
CA VAL A 229 -25.70 18.43 -16.84
C VAL A 229 -24.24 18.47 -16.37
N LEU A 230 -23.56 19.57 -16.63
CA LEU A 230 -22.17 19.75 -16.20
C LEU A 230 -22.07 19.81 -14.67
N ASN A 231 -23.00 20.47 -13.98
CA ASN A 231 -23.03 20.46 -12.53
C ASN A 231 -23.31 19.08 -11.95
N GLU A 232 -24.22 18.32 -12.57
CA GLU A 232 -24.46 16.91 -12.20
C GLU A 232 -23.20 16.05 -12.36
N LEU A 233 -22.45 16.20 -13.45
CA LEU A 233 -21.18 15.53 -13.66
C LEU A 233 -20.16 15.89 -12.57
N TYR A 234 -20.07 17.18 -12.22
CA TYR A 234 -19.14 17.60 -11.18
C TYR A 234 -19.53 17.11 -9.79
N GLN A 235 -20.81 17.04 -9.48
CA GLN A 235 -21.28 16.42 -8.24
C GLN A 235 -20.92 14.92 -8.21
N ALA A 236 -21.11 14.21 -9.32
CA ALA A 236 -20.72 12.81 -9.42
C ALA A 236 -19.22 12.62 -9.21
N VAL A 237 -18.37 13.42 -9.86
CA VAL A 237 -16.89 13.37 -9.67
C VAL A 237 -16.51 13.73 -8.23
N GLU A 238 -17.13 14.73 -7.64
CA GLU A 238 -16.88 15.11 -6.24
C GLU A 238 -17.19 13.95 -5.30
N GLU A 239 -18.34 13.32 -5.43
CA GLU A 239 -18.77 12.27 -4.50
C GLU A 239 -18.01 10.98 -4.72
N THR A 240 -17.86 10.52 -5.96
CA THR A 240 -17.25 9.22 -6.25
C THR A 240 -15.74 9.28 -6.18
N ARG A 241 -15.11 10.34 -6.69
CA ARG A 241 -13.65 10.46 -6.78
C ARG A 241 -13.04 11.21 -5.61
N ILE A 242 -13.45 12.47 -5.36
CA ILE A 242 -12.80 13.33 -4.36
C ILE A 242 -13.12 12.84 -2.95
N ARG A 243 -14.39 12.74 -2.59
CA ARG A 243 -14.82 12.26 -1.27
C ARG A 243 -14.43 10.82 -1.02
N GLY A 244 -14.47 9.96 -2.05
CA GLY A 244 -14.00 8.60 -1.99
C GLY A 244 -12.53 8.51 -1.58
N GLN A 245 -11.64 9.31 -2.18
CA GLN A 245 -10.22 9.35 -1.83
C GLN A 245 -9.99 9.92 -0.43
N ILE A 246 -10.72 10.95 -0.02
CA ILE A 246 -10.67 11.51 1.34
C ILE A 246 -11.07 10.44 2.37
N GLN A 247 -12.17 9.73 2.14
CA GLN A 247 -12.63 8.65 3.03
C GLN A 247 -11.61 7.51 3.11
N TYR A 248 -11.01 7.13 1.99
CA TYR A 248 -9.96 6.10 1.94
C TYR A 248 -8.75 6.49 2.78
N THR A 249 -8.23 7.70 2.63
CA THR A 249 -7.08 8.16 3.40
C THR A 249 -7.39 8.24 4.90
N ASN A 250 -8.57 8.76 5.26
CA ASN A 250 -9.02 8.80 6.64
C ASN A 250 -9.13 7.41 7.24
N TYR A 251 -9.67 6.43 6.49
CA TYR A 251 -9.74 5.03 6.94
C TYR A 251 -8.35 4.44 7.17
N VAL A 252 -7.41 4.62 6.23
CA VAL A 252 -6.05 4.07 6.34
C VAL A 252 -5.29 4.67 7.51
N LEU A 253 -5.50 5.95 7.80
CA LEU A 253 -4.86 6.66 8.90
C LEU A 253 -5.57 6.47 10.25
N SER A 254 -6.81 5.94 10.26
CA SER A 254 -7.59 5.75 11.49
C SER A 254 -7.09 4.56 12.33
N SER A 255 -7.42 4.59 13.63
CA SER A 255 -7.20 3.47 14.55
C SER A 255 -8.13 2.27 14.30
N ASP A 256 -9.25 2.48 13.59
CA ASP A 256 -10.28 1.46 13.37
C ASP A 256 -9.91 0.47 12.25
N ALA A 257 -8.94 0.84 11.41
CA ALA A 257 -8.47 -0.03 10.35
C ALA A 257 -7.81 -1.31 10.91
N LYS A 258 -7.95 -2.42 10.19
CA LYS A 258 -7.30 -3.69 10.55
C LYS A 258 -5.78 -3.54 10.54
N PHE A 259 -5.05 -4.29 11.39
CA PHE A 259 -3.59 -4.27 11.48
C PHE A 259 -2.88 -4.26 10.11
N TRP A 260 -3.28 -5.15 9.20
CA TRP A 260 -2.67 -5.24 7.86
C TRP A 260 -3.04 -4.08 6.91
N SER A 261 -4.01 -3.25 7.27
CA SER A 261 -4.50 -2.11 6.48
C SER A 261 -4.06 -0.77 7.05
N SER A 262 -3.63 -0.70 8.31
CA SER A 262 -3.21 0.54 8.97
C SER A 262 -1.71 0.54 9.26
N PRO A 263 -0.92 1.29 8.49
CA PRO A 263 0.50 1.50 8.78
C PRO A 263 0.74 2.12 10.17
N ALA A 264 -0.12 3.04 10.60
CA ALA A 264 -0.02 3.66 11.92
C ALA A 264 -0.16 2.63 13.06
N LYS A 265 -1.11 1.71 12.93
CA LYS A 265 -1.32 0.62 13.92
C LYS A 265 -0.14 -0.38 13.91
N GLN A 266 0.42 -0.69 12.73
CA GLN A 266 1.62 -1.53 12.63
C GLN A 266 2.80 -0.87 13.33
N LEU A 267 3.02 0.42 13.09
CA LEU A 267 4.10 1.17 13.73
C LEU A 267 3.96 1.17 15.26
N HIS A 268 2.76 1.44 15.76
CA HIS A 268 2.49 1.47 17.20
C HIS A 268 2.71 0.10 17.85
N ILE A 269 2.10 -0.96 17.31
CA ILE A 269 2.18 -2.30 17.92
C ILE A 269 3.59 -2.86 17.85
N LEU A 270 4.20 -2.91 16.67
CA LEU A 270 5.54 -3.50 16.50
C LEU A 270 6.63 -2.62 17.11
N GLY A 271 6.47 -1.30 17.09
CA GLY A 271 7.39 -0.36 17.73
C GLY A 271 7.41 -0.53 19.24
N ASN A 272 6.23 -0.54 19.87
CA ASN A 272 6.11 -0.75 21.31
C ASN A 272 6.59 -2.15 21.72
N LEU A 273 6.22 -3.19 20.95
CA LEU A 273 6.69 -4.55 21.20
C LEU A 273 8.22 -4.62 21.18
N SER A 274 8.85 -4.07 20.13
CA SER A 274 10.32 -4.03 20.04
C SER A 274 10.95 -3.29 21.22
N TYR A 275 10.39 -2.14 21.60
CA TYR A 275 10.89 -1.36 22.75
C TYR A 275 10.80 -2.14 24.06
N VAL A 276 9.63 -2.71 24.36
CA VAL A 276 9.40 -3.50 25.57
C VAL A 276 10.35 -4.70 25.64
N LEU A 277 10.55 -5.41 24.54
CA LEU A 277 11.48 -6.54 24.47
C LEU A 277 12.93 -6.11 24.71
N VAL A 278 13.36 -4.96 24.20
CA VAL A 278 14.69 -4.39 24.48
C VAL A 278 14.83 -4.08 25.96
N VAL A 279 13.84 -3.44 26.57
CA VAL A 279 13.87 -3.15 28.03
C VAL A 279 13.96 -4.45 28.85
N PHE A 280 13.17 -5.46 28.54
CA PHE A 280 13.25 -6.76 29.23
C PHE A 280 14.60 -7.44 29.03
N SER A 281 15.20 -7.36 27.84
CA SER A 281 16.55 -7.86 27.59
C SER A 281 17.58 -7.18 28.49
N PHE A 282 17.54 -5.86 28.62
CA PHE A 282 18.46 -5.13 29.51
C PHE A 282 18.23 -5.46 30.98
N VAL A 283 16.98 -5.54 31.44
CA VAL A 283 16.66 -5.89 32.82
C VAL A 283 17.17 -7.31 33.15
N ALA A 284 16.92 -8.28 32.27
CA ALA A 284 17.38 -9.65 32.46
C ALA A 284 18.91 -9.74 32.49
N ASN A 285 19.62 -9.03 31.61
CA ASN A 285 21.08 -8.93 31.64
C ASN A 285 21.61 -8.31 32.92
N PHE A 286 20.94 -7.25 33.43
CA PHE A 286 21.33 -6.60 34.67
C PHE A 286 21.15 -7.51 35.89
N VAL A 287 20.02 -8.25 35.96
CA VAL A 287 19.77 -9.27 36.99
C VAL A 287 20.81 -10.39 36.93
N ALA A 288 21.14 -10.86 35.73
CA ALA A 288 22.17 -11.89 35.52
C ALA A 288 23.54 -11.41 36.01
N LEU A 289 23.92 -10.16 35.72
CA LEU A 289 25.18 -9.57 36.15
C LEU A 289 25.26 -9.46 37.71
N ILE A 290 24.18 -8.99 38.34
CA ILE A 290 24.10 -8.90 39.81
C ILE A 290 24.21 -10.32 40.43
N GLY A 291 23.53 -11.31 39.85
CA GLY A 291 23.58 -12.71 40.31
C GLY A 291 25.00 -13.27 40.20
N ALA A 292 25.67 -13.08 39.07
CA ALA A 292 27.04 -13.54 38.88
C ALA A 292 28.04 -12.88 39.87
N ILE A 293 27.92 -11.57 40.13
CA ILE A 293 28.75 -10.84 41.09
C ILE A 293 28.48 -11.39 42.52
N TRP A 294 27.23 -11.56 42.90
CA TRP A 294 26.85 -12.07 44.22
C TRP A 294 27.42 -13.46 44.49
N GLU A 295 27.27 -14.37 43.55
CA GLU A 295 27.82 -15.74 43.64
C GLU A 295 29.36 -15.74 43.76
N GLY A 296 30.01 -14.86 42.94
CA GLY A 296 31.46 -14.69 43.01
C GLY A 296 31.99 -14.11 44.31
N VAL A 297 31.19 -13.24 45.01
CA VAL A 297 31.61 -12.58 46.25
C VAL A 297 31.25 -13.44 47.50
N GLN A 298 30.09 -14.06 47.50
CA GLN A 298 29.59 -14.77 48.68
C GLN A 298 29.77 -16.28 48.64
N GLY A 299 30.08 -16.86 47.49
CA GLY A 299 30.19 -18.30 47.32
C GLY A 299 28.91 -19.08 47.57
N ALA A 300 27.77 -18.39 47.64
CA ALA A 300 26.45 -18.99 47.87
C ALA A 300 25.61 -18.94 46.60
N PRO A 301 24.97 -20.05 46.21
CA PRO A 301 24.12 -20.06 44.99
C PRO A 301 22.95 -19.10 45.11
N VAL A 302 22.65 -18.38 44.04
CA VAL A 302 21.50 -17.46 43.94
C VAL A 302 20.23 -18.27 43.68
N PRO A 303 19.06 -17.82 44.20
CA PRO A 303 17.79 -18.54 44.01
C PRO A 303 17.35 -18.68 42.54
N VAL A 304 17.83 -17.80 41.66
CA VAL A 304 17.59 -17.86 40.24
C VAL A 304 18.94 -17.89 39.54
N SER A 305 19.22 -18.95 38.78
CA SER A 305 20.51 -19.07 38.10
C SER A 305 20.71 -17.92 37.12
N TRP A 306 21.88 -17.26 37.19
CA TRP A 306 22.25 -16.16 36.31
C TRP A 306 22.26 -16.60 34.83
N GLU A 307 22.44 -17.89 34.57
CA GLU A 307 22.42 -18.53 33.25
C GLU A 307 21.03 -18.46 32.61
N ILE A 308 19.96 -18.69 33.41
CA ILE A 308 18.58 -18.54 32.96
C ILE A 308 18.30 -17.09 32.59
N MET A 309 18.73 -16.14 33.44
CA MET A 309 18.52 -14.72 33.17
C MET A 309 19.28 -14.25 31.91
N SER A 310 20.51 -14.74 31.71
CA SER A 310 21.28 -14.48 30.50
C SER A 310 20.59 -15.04 29.25
N SER A 311 20.06 -16.27 29.34
CA SER A 311 19.34 -16.91 28.25
C SER A 311 18.05 -16.16 27.89
N LEU A 312 17.31 -15.69 28.90
CA LEU A 312 16.12 -14.84 28.70
C LEU A 312 16.49 -13.49 28.06
N ALA A 313 17.59 -12.89 28.47
CA ALA A 313 18.08 -11.64 27.88
C ALA A 313 18.36 -11.79 26.39
N ILE A 314 19.03 -12.88 26.00
CA ILE A 314 19.32 -13.22 24.60
C ILE A 314 18.01 -13.48 23.83
N ALA A 315 17.08 -14.23 24.41
CA ALA A 315 15.78 -14.51 23.77
C ALA A 315 14.99 -13.21 23.51
N PHE A 316 14.92 -12.31 24.49
CA PHE A 316 14.25 -11.01 24.31
C PHE A 316 14.96 -10.14 23.26
N ALA A 317 16.29 -10.14 23.22
CA ALA A 317 17.04 -9.43 22.18
C ALA A 317 16.73 -9.98 20.77
N ILE A 318 16.69 -11.30 20.60
CA ILE A 318 16.34 -11.94 19.32
C ILE A 318 14.91 -11.55 18.88
N LEU A 319 13.94 -11.60 19.80
CA LEU A 319 12.56 -11.20 19.54
C LEU A 319 12.46 -9.70 19.17
N ALA A 320 13.23 -8.85 19.84
CA ALA A 320 13.28 -7.43 19.54
C ALA A 320 13.84 -7.17 18.12
N VAL A 321 14.89 -7.88 17.73
CA VAL A 321 15.47 -7.83 16.38
C VAL A 321 14.45 -8.32 15.35
N GLY A 322 13.75 -9.43 15.61
CA GLY A 322 12.68 -9.93 14.74
C GLY A 322 11.55 -8.92 14.54
N ALA A 323 11.10 -8.26 15.62
CA ALA A 323 10.09 -7.19 15.54
C ALA A 323 10.59 -5.97 14.73
N ARG A 324 11.86 -5.59 14.91
CA ARG A 324 12.51 -4.53 14.12
C ARG A 324 12.61 -4.89 12.64
N ALA A 325 13.04 -6.11 12.32
CA ALA A 325 13.12 -6.59 10.94
C ALA A 325 11.73 -6.60 10.26
N MET A 326 10.68 -6.91 11.02
CA MET A 326 9.30 -6.83 10.54
C MET A 326 8.88 -5.37 10.24
N LEU A 327 9.26 -4.41 11.10
CA LEU A 327 9.05 -2.98 10.85
C LEU A 327 9.75 -2.50 9.57
N GLU A 328 11.01 -2.90 9.38
CA GLU A 328 11.76 -2.54 8.18
C GLU A 328 11.16 -3.17 6.91
N GLY A 329 10.67 -4.40 6.99
CA GLY A 329 9.99 -5.06 5.87
C GLY A 329 8.65 -4.43 5.50
N LEU A 330 7.84 -4.04 6.49
CA LEU A 330 6.53 -3.42 6.30
C LEU A 330 6.62 -1.91 6.03
N ARG A 331 7.66 -1.24 6.51
CA ARG A 331 7.90 0.21 6.40
C ARG A 331 6.72 1.10 6.80
N PRO A 332 6.05 0.83 7.93
CA PRO A 332 4.81 1.51 8.27
C PRO A 332 4.98 3.02 8.49
N GLN A 333 6.14 3.46 8.99
CA GLN A 333 6.42 4.89 9.19
C GLN A 333 6.42 5.66 7.86
N ARG A 334 7.03 5.08 6.82
CA ARG A 334 7.08 5.69 5.48
C ARG A 334 5.70 5.70 4.83
N GLU A 335 4.97 4.60 4.95
CA GLU A 335 3.60 4.49 4.45
C GLU A 335 2.65 5.48 5.14
N THR A 336 2.78 5.66 6.46
CA THR A 336 1.99 6.65 7.21
C THR A 336 2.27 8.06 6.73
N ARG A 337 3.55 8.44 6.59
CA ARG A 337 3.93 9.78 6.08
C ARG A 337 3.39 10.01 4.66
N ARG A 338 3.56 9.03 3.77
CA ARG A 338 3.03 9.11 2.41
C ARG A 338 1.53 9.35 2.40
N MET A 339 0.76 8.59 3.21
CA MET A 339 -0.68 8.76 3.33
C MET A 339 -1.07 10.12 3.93
N GLN A 340 -0.30 10.65 4.88
CA GLN A 340 -0.55 12.00 5.44
C GLN A 340 -0.34 13.09 4.38
N PHE A 341 0.74 13.03 3.60
CA PHE A 341 0.96 13.97 2.51
C PHE A 341 -0.13 13.88 1.44
N TYR A 342 -0.50 12.66 1.07
CA TYR A 342 -1.59 12.45 0.12
C TYR A 342 -2.91 13.00 0.65
N ALA A 343 -3.27 12.72 1.91
CA ALA A 343 -4.47 13.26 2.54
C ALA A 343 -4.50 14.78 2.53
N ALA A 344 -3.40 15.45 2.83
CA ALA A 344 -3.30 16.91 2.78
C ALA A 344 -3.51 17.44 1.35
N ALA A 345 -2.89 16.81 0.36
CA ALA A 345 -3.00 17.22 -1.05
C ALA A 345 -4.43 17.05 -1.59
N ILE A 346 -5.10 15.90 -1.32
CA ILE A 346 -6.46 15.66 -1.80
C ILE A 346 -7.49 16.55 -1.07
N ASN A 347 -7.31 16.81 0.24
CA ASN A 347 -8.18 17.76 0.95
C ASN A 347 -8.05 19.18 0.38
N HIS A 348 -6.82 19.61 0.06
CA HIS A 348 -6.60 20.90 -0.57
C HIS A 348 -7.25 20.98 -1.96
N ALA A 349 -7.09 19.95 -2.79
CA ALA A 349 -7.73 19.87 -4.11
C ALA A 349 -9.26 19.83 -4.00
N GLY A 350 -9.80 19.07 -3.03
CA GLY A 350 -11.23 18.98 -2.75
C GLY A 350 -11.83 20.33 -2.37
N ASN A 351 -11.22 21.03 -1.41
CA ASN A 351 -11.68 22.38 -0.99
C ASN A 351 -11.67 23.38 -2.16
N ARG A 352 -10.65 23.30 -3.04
CA ARG A 352 -10.61 24.12 -4.25
C ARG A 352 -11.71 23.75 -5.24
N PHE A 353 -12.01 22.47 -5.39
CA PHE A 353 -13.07 21.99 -6.27
C PHE A 353 -14.44 22.45 -5.80
N GLU A 354 -14.75 22.31 -4.51
CA GLU A 354 -16.01 22.76 -3.89
C GLU A 354 -16.18 24.28 -3.99
N SER A 355 -15.12 25.05 -3.76
CA SER A 355 -15.16 26.51 -3.83
C SER A 355 -15.14 27.09 -5.25
N ALA A 356 -14.87 26.26 -6.26
CA ALA A 356 -14.75 26.69 -7.65
C ALA A 356 -16.12 27.05 -8.26
N ARG A 357 -16.28 28.32 -8.69
CA ARG A 357 -17.50 28.82 -9.31
C ARG A 357 -17.52 28.71 -10.83
N THR A 358 -16.41 28.40 -11.46
CA THR A 358 -16.30 28.33 -12.92
C THR A 358 -15.81 26.94 -13.35
N HIS A 359 -16.24 26.53 -14.54
CA HIS A 359 -15.81 25.28 -15.17
C HIS A 359 -14.27 25.13 -15.18
N ALA A 360 -13.56 26.17 -15.63
CA ALA A 360 -12.09 26.13 -15.69
C ALA A 360 -11.44 25.91 -14.33
N LYS A 361 -11.94 26.53 -13.25
CA LYS A 361 -11.41 26.33 -11.89
C LYS A 361 -11.72 24.94 -11.33
N ARG A 362 -12.87 24.36 -11.67
CA ARG A 362 -13.17 22.96 -11.29
C ARG A 362 -12.24 21.96 -11.97
N ILE A 363 -11.97 22.16 -13.27
CA ILE A 363 -11.01 21.35 -14.00
C ILE A 363 -9.59 21.50 -13.42
N GLU A 364 -9.16 22.72 -13.09
CA GLU A 364 -7.87 22.97 -12.45
C GLU A 364 -7.76 22.21 -11.11
N ALA A 365 -8.78 22.28 -10.27
CA ALA A 365 -8.79 21.58 -8.99
C ALA A 365 -8.80 20.05 -9.15
N ALA A 366 -9.57 19.53 -10.12
CA ALA A 366 -9.56 18.11 -10.45
C ALA A 366 -8.19 17.66 -11.00
N ALA A 367 -7.52 18.48 -11.80
CA ALA A 367 -6.16 18.22 -12.27
C ALA A 367 -5.17 18.16 -11.11
N MET A 368 -5.30 19.01 -10.08
CA MET A 368 -4.48 18.94 -8.88
C MET A 368 -4.68 17.62 -8.12
N LEU A 369 -5.92 17.14 -8.01
CA LEU A 369 -6.22 15.86 -7.37
C LEU A 369 -5.60 14.69 -8.13
N GLU A 370 -5.77 14.65 -9.45
CA GLU A 370 -5.20 13.59 -10.29
C GLU A 370 -3.67 13.62 -10.25
N ARG A 371 -3.07 14.81 -10.13
CA ARG A 371 -1.64 14.95 -9.94
C ARG A 371 -1.19 14.39 -8.60
N ALA A 372 -1.87 14.71 -7.51
CA ALA A 372 -1.57 14.17 -6.19
C ALA A 372 -1.70 12.62 -6.18
N SER A 373 -2.73 12.09 -6.84
CA SER A 373 -2.93 10.64 -6.98
C SER A 373 -1.83 9.96 -7.79
N TYR A 374 -1.32 10.63 -8.82
CA TYR A 374 -0.19 10.13 -9.63
C TYR A 374 1.11 10.12 -8.82
N ASP A 375 1.43 11.21 -8.13
CA ASP A 375 2.64 11.33 -7.33
C ASP A 375 2.65 10.31 -6.18
N GLU A 376 1.49 10.10 -5.53
CA GLU A 376 1.29 9.05 -4.52
C GLU A 376 1.56 7.66 -5.09
N MET A 377 1.02 7.34 -6.24
CA MET A 377 1.21 6.07 -6.91
C MET A 377 2.69 5.82 -7.26
N VAL A 378 3.40 6.81 -7.79
CA VAL A 378 4.83 6.72 -8.11
C VAL A 378 5.64 6.47 -6.84
N GLU A 379 5.36 7.21 -5.76
CA GLU A 379 6.03 7.02 -4.47
C GLU A 379 5.71 5.64 -3.88
N PHE A 380 4.46 5.18 -3.95
CA PHE A 380 4.07 3.84 -3.51
C PHE A 380 4.89 2.76 -4.21
N ILE A 381 4.97 2.80 -5.53
CA ILE A 381 5.70 1.80 -6.33
C ILE A 381 7.18 1.82 -5.95
N SER A 382 7.80 3.00 -5.93
CA SER A 382 9.23 3.14 -5.64
C SER A 382 9.59 2.70 -4.23
N SER A 383 8.75 3.02 -3.24
CA SER A 383 8.99 2.64 -1.86
C SER A 383 8.84 1.13 -1.65
N ASN A 384 7.83 0.54 -2.28
CA ASN A 384 7.59 -0.89 -2.17
C ASN A 384 8.60 -1.72 -2.97
N GLU A 385 9.10 -1.25 -4.12
CA GLU A 385 10.15 -1.94 -4.87
C GLU A 385 11.40 -2.17 -4.02
N ARG A 386 11.77 -1.20 -3.20
CA ARG A 386 12.96 -1.25 -2.33
C ARG A 386 12.74 -1.92 -0.98
N ALA A 387 11.49 -2.21 -0.60
CA ALA A 387 11.20 -2.88 0.66
C ALA A 387 11.70 -4.32 0.62
N ARG A 388 12.48 -4.73 1.61
CA ARG A 388 12.97 -6.12 1.77
C ARG A 388 12.74 -6.54 3.21
N PHE A 389 12.29 -7.77 3.40
CA PHE A 389 12.32 -8.44 4.69
C PHE A 389 13.71 -9.06 4.84
N VAL A 390 14.57 -8.41 5.62
CA VAL A 390 15.95 -8.84 5.88
C VAL A 390 16.13 -8.85 7.39
N LEU A 391 16.68 -9.96 7.92
CA LEU A 391 17.22 -10.05 9.27
C LEU A 391 18.64 -9.51 9.28
#